data_fe5f65370741e344fe199cae5153f3a8
#
_entry.id   fe5f65370741e344fe199cae5153f3a8
#
_cell.length_a   1.000
_cell.length_b   1.000
_cell.length_c   1.000
_cell.angle_alpha   90.00
_cell.angle_beta   90.00
_cell.angle_gamma   90.00
#
_symmetry.space_group_name_H-M   'P 1'
#
loop_
_entity.id
_entity.type
_entity.pdbx_description
1 polymer ?
#
loop_
_entity_poly.entity_id
_entity_poly.type
_entity_poly.pdbx_seq_one_letter_code
_entity_poly.pdbx_strand_id
1 'polypeptide(L)'
;PLWSRGLGDVYKRQIQKRKGNIEPLKQFLTKRLAQTWKDAEEAPEINLLAADYAIADYENGQKIEGEVARFLTVDVQQDHYWALVRAWNSGGGSRLLYYRKAFSFEELRELQRKYDIRDNMVFIDSGYEAGTVYELCARVSKYNSYGWINSSGWWALKGDQTDRFAHNLASGRVERFYSPYIQVAAANGRHCRLCRWSNLIAKDKLSALRASGPEHWGFPRDIGAEYMAQVTAEVKKDVVDKTTKAIVRRYVPIRRDNHAWDCEAMQVVAASITKILTTTGEADVNLTPSVE
;
A
#
# COMPACT_ATOMS: atom_id res chain seq x y z
N PRO A 1 11.87 52.18 5.19
CA PRO A 1 10.76 51.81 6.05
C PRO A 1 10.98 50.41 6.59
N LEU A 2 10.74 50.20 7.87
CA LEU A 2 10.91 48.95 8.60
C LEU A 2 10.08 47.75 8.04
N TRP A 3 9.06 48.05 7.25
CA TRP A 3 8.15 47.07 6.62
C TRP A 3 8.80 46.28 5.47
N SER A 4 9.75 46.85 4.74
CA SER A 4 10.37 46.16 3.60
C SER A 4 11.38 45.06 4.01
N ARG A 5 11.98 45.21 5.18
CA ARG A 5 12.91 44.18 5.73
C ARG A 5 12.15 42.92 6.22
N GLY A 6 10.93 43.09 6.77
CA GLY A 6 10.12 41.97 7.26
C GLY A 6 9.61 41.05 6.15
N LEU A 7 9.14 41.63 5.03
CA LEU A 7 8.62 40.87 3.89
C LEU A 7 9.71 40.04 3.19
N GLY A 8 10.90 40.62 3.02
CA GLY A 8 12.04 39.91 2.43
C GLY A 8 12.47 38.69 3.29
N ASP A 9 12.37 38.81 4.60
CA ASP A 9 12.72 37.73 5.53
C ASP A 9 11.66 36.62 5.53
N VAL A 10 10.36 36.95 5.42
CA VAL A 10 9.29 35.97 5.26
C VAL A 10 9.44 35.22 3.94
N TYR A 11 9.71 35.94 2.85
CA TYR A 11 9.90 35.36 1.54
C TYR A 11 11.10 34.39 1.49
N LYS A 12 12.25 34.76 2.07
CA LYS A 12 13.42 33.87 2.18
C LYS A 12 13.11 32.61 2.97
N ARG A 13 12.33 32.69 4.04
CA ARG A 13 11.94 31.53 4.86
C ARG A 13 10.92 30.65 4.15
N GLN A 14 10.03 31.21 3.35
CA GLN A 14 9.13 30.44 2.48
C GLN A 14 9.87 29.69 1.37
N ILE A 15 10.95 30.28 0.81
CA ILE A 15 11.85 29.58 -0.12
C ILE A 15 12.58 28.43 0.59
N GLN A 16 13.00 28.64 1.82
CA GLN A 16 13.62 27.56 2.63
C GLN A 16 12.64 26.43 2.91
N LYS A 17 11.36 26.76 3.21
CA LYS A 17 10.29 25.77 3.34
C LYS A 17 10.11 24.94 2.05
N ARG A 18 10.10 25.60 0.89
CA ARG A 18 10.02 24.91 -0.43
C ARG A 18 11.21 24.01 -0.70
N LYS A 19 12.36 24.29 -0.08
CA LYS A 19 13.58 23.44 -0.10
C LYS A 19 13.60 22.37 1.00
N GLY A 20 12.50 22.19 1.74
CA GLY A 20 12.38 21.18 2.79
C GLY A 20 12.89 21.61 4.18
N ASN A 21 13.31 22.87 4.37
CA ASN A 21 13.72 23.37 5.68
C ASN A 21 12.67 24.32 6.26
N ILE A 22 11.82 23.80 7.16
CA ILE A 22 10.71 24.56 7.78
C ILE A 22 11.12 25.27 9.08
N GLU A 23 12.22 24.87 9.70
CA GLU A 23 12.61 25.34 11.02
C GLU A 23 12.77 26.89 11.10
N PRO A 24 13.38 27.57 10.10
CA PRO A 24 13.44 29.03 10.10
C PRO A 24 12.06 29.71 10.02
N LEU A 25 11.09 29.10 9.34
CA LEU A 25 9.73 29.64 9.26
C LEU A 25 8.98 29.41 10.58
N LYS A 26 9.12 28.22 11.18
CA LYS A 26 8.54 27.87 12.48
C LYS A 26 9.03 28.84 13.57
N GLN A 27 10.33 29.04 13.67
CA GLN A 27 10.93 29.98 14.63
C GLN A 27 10.46 31.42 14.41
N PHE A 28 10.29 31.84 13.17
CA PHE A 28 9.80 33.18 12.88
C PHE A 28 8.33 33.34 13.32
N LEU A 29 7.47 32.41 12.99
CA LEU A 29 6.04 32.46 13.36
C LEU A 29 5.85 32.39 14.88
N THR A 30 6.57 31.50 15.56
CA THR A 30 6.42 31.33 17.01
C THR A 30 7.10 32.42 17.82
N LYS A 31 8.34 32.78 17.48
CA LYS A 31 9.15 33.74 18.29
C LYS A 31 8.95 35.20 17.92
N ARG A 32 8.62 35.49 16.65
CA ARG A 32 8.48 36.87 16.16
C ARG A 32 7.04 37.33 16.04
N LEU A 33 6.15 36.45 15.65
CA LEU A 33 4.74 36.79 15.47
C LEU A 33 3.84 36.25 16.59
N ALA A 34 4.41 35.57 17.60
CA ALA A 34 3.69 34.93 18.68
C ALA A 34 2.49 34.06 18.23
N GLN A 35 2.59 33.55 16.99
CA GLN A 35 1.58 32.66 16.45
C GLN A 35 1.87 31.22 16.89
N THR A 36 0.84 30.51 17.29
CA THR A 36 0.97 29.08 17.57
C THR A 36 1.31 28.35 16.28
N TRP A 37 2.45 27.70 16.25
CA TRP A 37 2.77 26.79 15.15
C TRP A 37 1.91 25.54 15.31
N LYS A 38 1.01 25.33 14.37
CA LYS A 38 0.41 24.00 14.18
C LYS A 38 1.34 23.25 13.26
N ASP A 39 1.95 22.17 13.72
CA ASP A 39 2.62 21.22 12.84
C ASP A 39 1.59 20.83 11.78
N ALA A 40 2.02 20.87 10.51
CA ALA A 40 1.14 20.80 9.35
C ALA A 40 -0.03 19.85 9.56
N GLU A 41 -1.20 20.37 9.26
CA GLU A 41 -2.51 19.78 9.50
C GLU A 41 -2.43 18.26 9.45
N GLU A 42 -2.80 17.63 10.55
CA GLU A 42 -3.25 16.25 10.52
C GLU A 42 -4.14 16.15 9.30
N ALA A 43 -3.76 15.29 8.35
CA ALA A 43 -4.67 14.97 7.26
C ALA A 43 -6.03 14.75 7.93
N PRO A 44 -7.10 15.41 7.45
CA PRO A 44 -8.38 15.33 8.11
C PRO A 44 -8.58 13.86 8.43
N GLU A 45 -8.77 13.53 9.70
CA GLU A 45 -9.19 12.18 10.07
C GLU A 45 -10.36 11.94 9.13
N ILE A 46 -10.16 11.07 8.16
CA ILE A 46 -11.30 10.49 7.45
C ILE A 46 -11.96 9.73 8.57
N ASN A 47 -12.94 10.35 9.18
CA ASN A 47 -13.77 9.77 10.20
C ASN A 47 -14.52 8.67 9.47
N LEU A 48 -13.87 7.50 9.35
CA LEU A 48 -14.47 6.30 8.83
C LEU A 48 -15.50 5.87 9.87
N LEU A 49 -16.63 6.56 9.86
CA LEU A 49 -17.81 6.00 10.50
C LEU A 49 -18.09 4.71 9.73
N ALA A 50 -18.03 3.58 10.44
CA ALA A 50 -18.27 2.26 9.86
C ALA A 50 -19.55 2.23 8.98
N ALA A 51 -20.53 3.08 9.32
CA ALA A 51 -21.76 3.25 8.57
C ALA A 51 -21.57 3.79 7.14
N ASP A 52 -20.60 4.68 6.91
CA ASP A 52 -20.46 5.38 5.62
C ASP A 52 -19.82 4.49 4.54
N TYR A 53 -19.04 3.48 4.94
CA TYR A 53 -18.32 2.57 4.04
C TYR A 53 -18.84 1.12 4.12
N ALA A 54 -19.74 0.85 5.07
CA ALA A 54 -20.32 -0.47 5.20
C ALA A 54 -21.27 -0.73 4.04
N ILE A 55 -20.93 -1.71 3.23
CA ILE A 55 -21.85 -2.24 2.23
C ILE A 55 -22.78 -3.19 2.97
N ALA A 56 -24.06 -2.81 3.06
CA ALA A 56 -25.09 -3.71 3.53
C ALA A 56 -25.18 -4.94 2.61
N ASP A 57 -25.48 -6.08 3.18
CA ASP A 57 -26.07 -7.20 2.50
C ASP A 57 -25.23 -7.89 1.41
N TYR A 58 -23.91 -8.07 1.59
CA TYR A 58 -23.25 -9.12 0.86
C TYR A 58 -22.75 -10.21 1.81
N GLU A 59 -23.05 -11.46 1.45
CA GLU A 59 -22.54 -12.59 2.18
C GLU A 59 -21.05 -12.76 1.92
N ASN A 60 -20.32 -13.09 2.99
CA ASN A 60 -18.88 -13.30 2.92
C ASN A 60 -18.56 -14.42 1.91
N GLY A 61 -17.81 -14.10 0.86
CA GLY A 61 -17.49 -15.02 -0.23
C GLY A 61 -18.36 -14.91 -1.46
N GLN A 62 -19.50 -14.21 -1.43
CA GLN A 62 -20.31 -13.96 -2.61
C GLN A 62 -19.52 -13.16 -3.66
N LYS A 63 -19.64 -13.55 -4.93
CA LYS A 63 -19.06 -12.78 -6.04
C LYS A 63 -19.79 -11.45 -6.20
N ILE A 64 -19.02 -10.37 -6.36
CA ILE A 64 -19.58 -9.07 -6.68
C ILE A 64 -19.76 -8.93 -8.19
N GLU A 65 -20.71 -8.09 -8.59
CA GLU A 65 -20.92 -7.79 -10.01
C GLU A 65 -19.62 -7.21 -10.63
N GLY A 66 -19.23 -7.75 -11.78
CA GLY A 66 -18.00 -7.36 -12.46
C GLY A 66 -16.71 -7.75 -11.73
N GLU A 67 -16.76 -8.68 -10.78
CA GLU A 67 -15.57 -9.18 -10.09
C GLU A 67 -14.59 -9.83 -11.07
N VAL A 68 -13.34 -9.34 -11.06
CA VAL A 68 -12.27 -9.85 -11.93
C VAL A 68 -11.15 -10.53 -11.15
N ALA A 69 -10.98 -10.23 -9.87
CA ALA A 69 -9.92 -10.81 -9.06
C ALA A 69 -10.25 -10.80 -7.56
N ARG A 70 -9.66 -11.75 -6.84
CA ARG A 70 -9.50 -11.75 -5.38
C ARG A 70 -8.03 -11.82 -5.05
N PHE A 71 -7.60 -10.98 -4.14
CA PHE A 71 -6.24 -11.01 -3.61
C PHE A 71 -6.25 -11.39 -2.14
N LEU A 72 -5.32 -12.26 -1.78
CA LEU A 72 -4.94 -12.50 -0.39
C LEU A 72 -3.65 -11.70 -0.13
N THR A 73 -3.70 -10.78 0.82
CA THR A 73 -2.52 -10.07 1.33
C THR A 73 -2.26 -10.48 2.77
N VAL A 74 -0.98 -10.68 3.07
CA VAL A 74 -0.53 -11.26 4.35
C VAL A 74 0.57 -10.39 4.94
N ASP A 75 0.35 -9.89 6.14
CA ASP A 75 1.36 -9.23 6.96
C ASP A 75 1.93 -10.22 7.98
N VAL A 76 3.26 -10.38 7.99
CA VAL A 76 3.97 -11.43 8.74
C VAL A 76 4.41 -10.89 10.08
N GLN A 77 4.02 -11.59 11.15
CA GLN A 77 4.41 -11.30 12.53
C GLN A 77 5.25 -12.45 13.11
N GLN A 78 5.73 -12.28 14.32
CA GLN A 78 6.64 -13.24 14.96
C GLN A 78 5.99 -14.62 15.15
N ASP A 79 4.72 -14.68 15.53
CA ASP A 79 4.00 -15.88 15.94
C ASP A 79 2.69 -16.12 15.18
N HIS A 80 2.34 -15.21 14.28
CA HIS A 80 1.12 -15.29 13.48
C HIS A 80 1.22 -14.48 12.19
N TYR A 81 0.19 -14.58 11.37
CA TYR A 81 -0.01 -13.80 10.15
C TYR A 81 -1.31 -13.01 10.27
N TRP A 82 -1.33 -11.77 9.79
CA TRP A 82 -2.58 -11.09 9.49
C TRP A 82 -2.94 -11.33 8.04
N ALA A 83 -4.09 -11.91 7.80
CA ALA A 83 -4.56 -12.27 6.47
C ALA A 83 -5.78 -11.45 6.08
N LEU A 84 -5.74 -10.83 4.91
CA LEU A 84 -6.80 -10.01 4.37
C LEU A 84 -7.14 -10.46 2.95
N VAL A 85 -8.44 -10.68 2.69
CA VAL A 85 -8.95 -10.99 1.35
C VAL A 85 -9.88 -9.88 0.89
N ARG A 86 -9.64 -9.38 -0.31
CA ARG A 86 -10.48 -8.38 -0.97
C ARG A 86 -10.81 -8.82 -2.40
N ALA A 87 -12.07 -8.64 -2.79
CA ALA A 87 -12.53 -8.82 -4.16
C ALA A 87 -12.47 -7.47 -4.90
N TRP A 88 -12.08 -7.51 -6.17
CA TRP A 88 -11.93 -6.35 -7.04
C TRP A 88 -12.73 -6.48 -8.32
N ASN A 89 -13.38 -5.41 -8.74
CA ASN A 89 -14.04 -5.32 -10.04
C ASN A 89 -13.14 -4.63 -11.09
N SER A 90 -13.55 -4.70 -12.36
CA SER A 90 -12.79 -4.10 -13.47
C SER A 90 -12.70 -2.58 -13.42
N GLY A 91 -13.59 -1.90 -12.69
CA GLY A 91 -13.61 -0.45 -12.51
C GLY A 91 -12.70 0.04 -11.36
N GLY A 92 -11.95 -0.86 -10.71
CA GLY A 92 -11.08 -0.51 -9.59
C GLY A 92 -11.81 -0.39 -8.24
N GLY A 93 -13.09 -0.70 -8.20
CA GLY A 93 -13.84 -0.84 -6.95
C GLY A 93 -13.55 -2.16 -6.25
N SER A 94 -13.63 -2.19 -4.93
CA SER A 94 -13.29 -3.38 -4.16
C SER A 94 -14.11 -3.55 -2.89
N ARG A 95 -14.22 -4.81 -2.43
CA ARG A 95 -14.91 -5.19 -1.20
C ARG A 95 -14.06 -6.11 -0.36
N LEU A 96 -13.96 -5.80 0.95
CA LEU A 96 -13.29 -6.65 1.91
C LEU A 96 -14.14 -7.89 2.20
N LEU A 97 -13.56 -9.07 2.02
CA LEU A 97 -14.22 -10.35 2.27
C LEU A 97 -13.77 -11.01 3.58
N TYR A 98 -12.55 -10.73 4.02
CA TYR A 98 -11.96 -11.39 5.19
C TYR A 98 -10.82 -10.58 5.78
N TYR A 99 -10.76 -10.52 7.11
CA TYR A 99 -9.61 -10.00 7.85
C TYR A 99 -9.51 -10.69 9.21
N ARG A 100 -8.49 -11.51 9.44
CA ARG A 100 -8.21 -12.19 10.73
C ARG A 100 -6.77 -12.66 10.79
N LYS A 101 -6.37 -13.10 11.99
CA LYS A 101 -5.13 -13.84 12.20
C LYS A 101 -5.21 -15.23 11.61
N ALA A 102 -4.07 -15.72 11.10
CA ALA A 102 -3.78 -17.10 10.79
C ALA A 102 -2.50 -17.50 11.54
N PHE A 103 -2.42 -18.74 12.02
CA PHE A 103 -1.32 -19.18 12.88
C PHE A 103 -0.40 -20.16 12.18
N SER A 104 -0.71 -20.54 10.96
CA SER A 104 0.11 -21.43 10.16
C SER A 104 0.03 -21.12 8.66
N PHE A 105 0.99 -21.67 7.92
CA PHE A 105 0.98 -21.63 6.47
C PHE A 105 -0.21 -22.42 5.90
N GLU A 106 -0.57 -23.51 6.53
CA GLU A 106 -1.69 -24.36 6.15
C GLU A 106 -3.01 -23.59 6.23
N GLU A 107 -3.22 -22.80 7.28
CA GLU A 107 -4.39 -21.93 7.42
C GLU A 107 -4.45 -20.87 6.29
N LEU A 108 -3.32 -20.29 5.89
CA LEU A 108 -3.27 -19.39 4.75
C LEU A 108 -3.64 -20.11 3.44
N ARG A 109 -3.20 -21.36 3.26
CA ARG A 109 -3.57 -22.20 2.11
C ARG A 109 -5.05 -22.59 2.12
N GLU A 110 -5.62 -22.86 3.29
CA GLU A 110 -7.06 -23.11 3.44
C GLU A 110 -7.88 -21.87 3.11
N LEU A 111 -7.46 -20.71 3.61
CA LEU A 111 -8.08 -19.43 3.31
C LEU A 111 -8.04 -19.15 1.79
N GLN A 112 -6.89 -19.37 1.16
CA GLN A 112 -6.73 -19.24 -0.28
C GLN A 112 -7.72 -20.13 -1.07
N ARG A 113 -7.87 -21.38 -0.67
CA ARG A 113 -8.83 -22.32 -1.28
C ARG A 113 -10.28 -21.89 -1.04
N LYS A 114 -10.59 -21.51 0.20
CA LYS A 114 -11.93 -21.06 0.59
C LYS A 114 -12.45 -19.92 -0.27
N TYR A 115 -11.57 -18.98 -0.61
CA TYR A 115 -11.93 -17.80 -1.41
C TYR A 115 -11.60 -17.94 -2.90
N ASP A 116 -11.23 -19.14 -3.36
CA ASP A 116 -10.88 -19.45 -4.75
C ASP A 116 -9.81 -18.49 -5.32
N ILE A 117 -8.73 -18.29 -4.57
CA ILE A 117 -7.66 -17.36 -4.93
C ILE A 117 -6.52 -18.13 -5.61
N ARG A 118 -6.15 -17.72 -6.83
CA ARG A 118 -5.04 -18.34 -7.56
C ARG A 118 -3.70 -18.03 -6.89
N ASP A 119 -2.71 -18.93 -7.04
CA ASP A 119 -1.39 -18.78 -6.43
C ASP A 119 -0.71 -17.43 -6.77
N ASN A 120 -0.88 -16.95 -7.99
CA ASN A 120 -0.31 -15.66 -8.42
C ASN A 120 -1.10 -14.43 -7.94
N MET A 121 -2.13 -14.62 -7.14
CA MET A 121 -2.96 -13.57 -6.52
C MET A 121 -2.78 -13.51 -5.00
N VAL A 122 -1.72 -14.14 -4.49
CA VAL A 122 -1.34 -14.08 -3.07
C VAL A 122 -0.07 -13.26 -2.92
N PHE A 123 -0.11 -12.29 -2.00
CA PHE A 123 0.96 -11.33 -1.75
C PHE A 123 1.29 -11.31 -0.26
N ILE A 124 2.53 -11.59 0.11
CA ILE A 124 2.97 -11.72 1.49
C ILE A 124 4.11 -10.75 1.78
N ASP A 125 4.00 -9.99 2.89
CA ASP A 125 5.07 -9.09 3.30
C ASP A 125 6.34 -9.85 3.68
N SER A 126 7.48 -9.37 3.22
CA SER A 126 8.81 -9.93 3.50
C SER A 126 9.72 -8.94 4.26
N GLY A 127 9.13 -7.96 4.90
CA GLY A 127 9.87 -6.95 5.66
C GLY A 127 10.52 -7.50 6.92
N TYR A 128 9.83 -8.38 7.63
CA TYR A 128 10.27 -8.93 8.91
C TYR A 128 11.11 -10.22 8.75
N GLU A 129 10.56 -11.28 8.21
CA GLU A 129 11.18 -12.63 8.12
C GLU A 129 11.40 -13.02 6.65
N ALA A 130 12.22 -12.26 5.92
CA ALA A 130 12.39 -12.42 4.48
C ALA A 130 12.75 -13.86 4.07
N GLY A 131 13.65 -14.54 4.78
CA GLY A 131 14.05 -15.91 4.48
C GLY A 131 12.89 -16.88 4.54
N THR A 132 12.14 -16.86 5.64
CA THR A 132 10.94 -17.70 5.86
C THR A 132 9.88 -17.41 4.78
N VAL A 133 9.64 -16.13 4.47
CA VAL A 133 8.68 -15.74 3.43
C VAL A 133 9.10 -16.24 2.05
N TYR A 134 10.38 -16.15 1.70
CA TYR A 134 10.89 -16.66 0.42
C TYR A 134 10.72 -18.17 0.30
N GLU A 135 10.94 -18.91 1.39
CA GLU A 135 10.68 -20.35 1.42
C GLU A 135 9.20 -20.69 1.23
N LEU A 136 8.30 -19.98 1.92
CA LEU A 136 6.85 -20.16 1.77
C LEU A 136 6.41 -19.90 0.33
N CYS A 137 6.83 -18.78 -0.26
CA CYS A 137 6.54 -18.46 -1.66
C CYS A 137 7.13 -19.51 -2.62
N ALA A 138 8.35 -19.98 -2.37
CA ALA A 138 9.00 -21.00 -3.19
C ALA A 138 8.30 -22.36 -3.13
N ARG A 139 7.69 -22.74 -2.00
CA ARG A 139 6.93 -23.99 -1.87
C ARG A 139 5.74 -24.07 -2.83
N VAL A 140 5.08 -22.97 -3.09
CA VAL A 140 3.89 -22.90 -3.96
C VAL A 140 4.20 -22.50 -5.39
N SER A 141 5.43 -22.08 -5.68
CA SER A 141 5.85 -21.72 -7.03
C SER A 141 6.04 -22.95 -7.91
N LYS A 142 5.61 -22.82 -9.18
CA LYS A 142 5.87 -23.82 -10.22
C LYS A 142 7.05 -23.33 -11.09
N TYR A 143 7.91 -24.25 -11.45
CA TYR A 143 9.14 -23.98 -12.19
C TYR A 143 9.08 -24.64 -13.57
N ASN A 144 9.70 -24.00 -14.56
CA ASN A 144 9.97 -24.62 -15.83
C ASN A 144 11.20 -25.55 -15.74
N SER A 145 11.55 -26.23 -16.84
CA SER A 145 12.70 -27.13 -16.92
C SER A 145 14.05 -26.47 -16.63
N TYR A 146 14.14 -25.16 -16.70
CA TYR A 146 15.34 -24.36 -16.41
C TYR A 146 15.38 -23.83 -14.97
N GLY A 147 14.42 -24.20 -14.11
CA GLY A 147 14.34 -23.72 -12.73
C GLY A 147 13.78 -22.30 -12.56
N TRP A 148 13.27 -21.68 -13.61
CA TRP A 148 12.63 -20.38 -13.54
C TRP A 148 11.15 -20.50 -13.13
N ILE A 149 10.67 -19.54 -12.34
CA ILE A 149 9.28 -19.52 -11.90
C ILE A 149 8.37 -19.29 -13.10
N ASN A 150 7.36 -20.13 -13.26
CA ASN A 150 6.24 -19.91 -14.17
C ASN A 150 5.36 -18.75 -13.71
N SER A 151 4.28 -18.47 -14.43
CA SER A 151 3.29 -17.43 -14.07
C SER A 151 2.56 -17.70 -12.74
N SER A 152 2.72 -18.89 -12.14
CA SER A 152 2.12 -19.28 -10.84
C SER A 152 3.11 -19.10 -9.69
N GLY A 153 2.58 -18.92 -8.49
CA GLY A 153 3.34 -18.78 -7.25
C GLY A 153 3.02 -17.48 -6.51
N TRP A 154 3.20 -17.52 -5.20
CA TRP A 154 2.99 -16.36 -4.35
C TRP A 154 4.06 -15.29 -4.60
N TRP A 155 3.70 -14.05 -4.28
CA TRP A 155 4.59 -12.90 -4.39
C TRP A 155 5.08 -12.49 -3.00
N ALA A 156 6.40 -12.43 -2.83
CA ALA A 156 6.97 -11.71 -1.71
C ALA A 156 6.92 -10.20 -2.03
N LEU A 157 6.39 -9.42 -1.11
CA LEU A 157 6.37 -7.96 -1.19
C LEU A 157 7.33 -7.37 -0.15
N LYS A 158 7.98 -6.26 -0.50
CA LYS A 158 8.80 -5.51 0.45
C LYS A 158 8.53 -4.01 0.33
N GLY A 159 8.03 -3.43 1.41
CA GLY A 159 7.87 -1.98 1.51
C GLY A 159 9.23 -1.26 1.42
N ASP A 160 9.25 -0.15 0.71
CA ASP A 160 10.45 0.65 0.44
C ASP A 160 10.18 2.14 0.65
N GLN A 161 11.23 2.90 0.87
CA GLN A 161 11.18 4.36 0.95
C GLN A 161 11.39 5.02 -0.41
N THR A 162 11.75 4.26 -1.42
CA THR A 162 11.88 4.71 -2.81
C THR A 162 10.49 4.98 -3.39
N ASP A 163 10.26 6.18 -3.89
CA ASP A 163 8.94 6.56 -4.39
C ASP A 163 8.64 5.98 -5.76
N ARG A 164 9.65 5.81 -6.62
CA ARG A 164 9.48 5.39 -8.01
C ARG A 164 10.54 4.40 -8.44
N PHE A 165 10.09 3.41 -9.21
CA PHE A 165 10.91 2.36 -9.76
C PHE A 165 10.80 2.37 -11.28
N ALA A 166 11.93 2.26 -11.97
CA ALA A 166 11.96 2.20 -13.42
C ALA A 166 11.53 0.84 -13.96
N HIS A 167 10.65 0.86 -14.94
CA HIS A 167 10.24 -0.30 -15.73
C HIS A 167 10.64 -0.08 -17.17
N ASN A 168 11.40 -1.01 -17.74
CA ASN A 168 11.76 -1.00 -19.16
C ASN A 168 10.72 -1.82 -19.92
N LEU A 169 9.85 -1.15 -20.64
CA LEU A 169 8.83 -1.76 -21.49
C LEU A 169 9.25 -1.67 -22.94
N ALA A 170 8.61 -2.43 -23.83
CA ALA A 170 8.84 -2.32 -25.27
C ALA A 170 8.52 -0.91 -25.82
N SER A 171 7.56 -0.20 -25.16
CA SER A 171 7.17 1.18 -25.48
C SER A 171 8.10 2.25 -24.89
N GLY A 172 9.12 1.87 -24.13
CA GLY A 172 10.04 2.79 -23.46
C GLY A 172 10.11 2.61 -21.95
N ARG A 173 10.86 3.49 -21.30
CA ARG A 173 11.03 3.50 -19.85
C ARG A 173 9.87 4.25 -19.18
N VAL A 174 9.18 3.60 -18.24
CA VAL A 174 8.14 4.20 -17.41
C VAL A 174 8.50 4.08 -15.93
N GLU A 175 7.98 4.95 -15.09
CA GLU A 175 8.17 4.90 -13.65
C GLU A 175 6.87 4.48 -12.96
N ARG A 176 6.99 3.56 -12.00
CA ARG A 176 5.88 3.07 -11.18
C ARG A 176 6.26 3.12 -9.71
N PHE A 177 5.26 3.11 -8.83
CA PHE A 177 5.50 3.07 -7.38
C PHE A 177 5.84 1.67 -6.86
N TYR A 178 5.92 0.68 -7.73
CA TYR A 178 6.40 -0.68 -7.45
C TYR A 178 7.46 -1.09 -8.48
N SER A 179 8.38 -1.95 -8.06
CA SER A 179 9.48 -2.41 -8.94
C SER A 179 9.00 -3.49 -9.92
N PRO A 180 9.71 -3.70 -11.04
CA PRO A 180 9.66 -5.00 -11.68
C PRO A 180 9.97 -6.08 -10.64
N TYR A 181 9.36 -7.26 -10.78
CA TYR A 181 9.74 -8.35 -9.90
C TYR A 181 11.14 -8.89 -10.25
N ILE A 182 11.84 -9.32 -9.23
CA ILE A 182 13.08 -10.09 -9.38
C ILE A 182 12.84 -11.49 -8.79
N GLN A 183 13.62 -12.46 -9.26
CA GLN A 183 13.64 -13.78 -8.65
C GLN A 183 14.72 -13.80 -7.56
N VAL A 184 14.32 -14.13 -6.33
CA VAL A 184 15.22 -14.24 -5.19
C VAL A 184 15.30 -15.68 -4.72
N ALA A 185 16.50 -16.11 -4.33
CA ALA A 185 16.72 -17.46 -3.84
C ALA A 185 16.15 -17.63 -2.43
N ALA A 186 15.45 -18.73 -2.21
CA ALA A 186 15.12 -19.28 -0.90
C ALA A 186 16.24 -20.22 -0.42
N ALA A 187 16.30 -20.51 0.88
CA ALA A 187 17.35 -21.35 1.46
C ALA A 187 17.42 -22.78 0.87
N ASN A 188 16.30 -23.29 0.35
CA ASN A 188 16.20 -24.59 -0.32
C ASN A 188 16.70 -24.59 -1.77
N GLY A 189 17.33 -23.51 -2.24
CA GLY A 189 17.84 -23.35 -3.62
C GLY A 189 16.78 -23.05 -4.68
N ARG A 190 15.49 -23.02 -4.29
CA ARG A 190 14.40 -22.57 -5.15
C ARG A 190 14.31 -21.04 -5.15
N HIS A 191 13.52 -20.50 -6.04
CA HIS A 191 13.34 -19.06 -6.18
C HIS A 191 11.88 -18.66 -5.91
N CYS A 192 11.68 -17.43 -5.44
CA CYS A 192 10.38 -16.80 -5.40
C CYS A 192 10.42 -15.42 -6.08
N ARG A 193 9.25 -14.84 -6.34
CA ARG A 193 9.15 -13.47 -6.87
C ARG A 193 9.18 -12.49 -5.74
N LEU A 194 10.04 -11.49 -5.84
CA LEU A 194 10.07 -10.34 -4.95
C LEU A 194 9.73 -9.07 -5.74
N CYS A 195 8.79 -8.30 -5.24
CA CYS A 195 8.46 -6.97 -5.72
C CYS A 195 8.61 -5.96 -4.57
N ARG A 196 9.37 -4.87 -4.81
CA ARG A 196 9.49 -3.74 -3.89
C ARG A 196 8.44 -2.69 -4.24
N TRP A 197 7.93 -1.96 -3.25
CA TRP A 197 6.89 -0.97 -3.48
C TRP A 197 7.05 0.25 -2.57
N SER A 198 6.67 1.43 -3.06
CA SER A 198 6.68 2.66 -2.28
C SER A 198 5.60 2.64 -1.22
N ASN A 199 6.01 2.60 0.04
CA ASN A 199 5.10 2.64 1.18
C ASN A 199 4.25 3.92 1.16
N LEU A 200 4.89 5.07 0.86
CA LEU A 200 4.21 6.36 0.81
C LEU A 200 3.13 6.39 -0.28
N ILE A 201 3.49 6.05 -1.52
CA ILE A 201 2.56 6.18 -2.65
C ILE A 201 1.43 5.14 -2.60
N ALA A 202 1.70 3.91 -2.16
CA ALA A 202 0.65 2.92 -1.98
C ALA A 202 -0.38 3.36 -0.94
N LYS A 203 0.08 3.90 0.21
CA LYS A 203 -0.79 4.43 1.25
C LYS A 203 -1.54 5.69 0.82
N ASP A 204 -0.95 6.55 -0.03
CA ASP A 204 -1.64 7.69 -0.64
C ASP A 204 -2.78 7.23 -1.55
N LYS A 205 -2.53 6.22 -2.39
CA LYS A 205 -3.57 5.63 -3.26
C LYS A 205 -4.69 4.98 -2.44
N LEU A 206 -4.33 4.23 -1.39
CA LEU A 206 -5.31 3.67 -0.46
C LEU A 206 -6.17 4.75 0.18
N SER A 207 -5.57 5.84 0.65
CA SER A 207 -6.29 6.97 1.23
C SER A 207 -7.25 7.62 0.22
N ALA A 208 -6.84 7.74 -1.05
CA ALA A 208 -7.68 8.26 -2.11
C ALA A 208 -8.87 7.33 -2.42
N LEU A 209 -8.66 6.00 -2.50
CA LEU A 209 -9.72 5.02 -2.69
C LEU A 209 -10.74 5.06 -1.53
N ARG A 210 -10.27 5.16 -0.31
CA ARG A 210 -11.12 5.31 0.87
C ARG A 210 -11.95 6.58 0.83
N ALA A 211 -11.36 7.70 0.39
CA ALA A 211 -12.05 8.97 0.27
C ALA A 211 -13.07 9.00 -0.88
N SER A 212 -12.95 8.10 -1.85
CA SER A 212 -13.85 8.01 -3.01
C SER A 212 -15.18 7.33 -2.71
N GLY A 213 -15.32 6.69 -1.55
CA GLY A 213 -16.58 6.09 -1.11
C GLY A 213 -16.61 4.55 -1.13
N PRO A 214 -17.72 3.96 -0.67
CA PRO A 214 -17.84 2.52 -0.47
C PRO A 214 -17.81 1.70 -1.75
N GLU A 215 -18.19 2.26 -2.89
CA GLU A 215 -18.12 1.60 -4.20
C GLU A 215 -16.66 1.35 -4.64
N HIS A 216 -15.72 2.20 -4.19
CA HIS A 216 -14.30 2.05 -4.47
C HIS A 216 -13.57 1.25 -3.37
N TRP A 217 -13.99 1.39 -2.13
CA TRP A 217 -13.34 0.73 -1.01
C TRP A 217 -14.37 0.32 0.07
N GLY A 218 -15.09 -0.77 -0.16
CA GLY A 218 -16.12 -1.26 0.73
C GLY A 218 -15.65 -2.30 1.73
N PHE A 219 -16.40 -2.45 2.83
CA PHE A 219 -16.24 -3.51 3.82
C PHE A 219 -17.61 -3.91 4.40
N PRO A 220 -17.77 -5.12 4.99
CA PRO A 220 -19.02 -5.56 5.58
C PRO A 220 -19.33 -4.80 6.86
N ARG A 221 -20.62 -4.69 7.22
CA ARG A 221 -21.07 -3.99 8.42
C ARG A 221 -20.51 -4.55 9.72
N ASP A 222 -20.25 -5.85 9.74
CA ASP A 222 -19.79 -6.60 10.90
C ASP A 222 -18.27 -6.76 10.96
N ILE A 223 -17.52 -5.91 10.25
CA ILE A 223 -16.04 -6.03 10.15
C ILE A 223 -15.32 -6.02 11.50
N GLY A 224 -15.93 -5.45 12.51
CA GLY A 224 -15.39 -5.41 13.86
C GLY A 224 -14.44 -4.24 14.14
N ALA A 225 -14.35 -3.93 15.44
CA ALA A 225 -13.61 -2.78 15.94
C ALA A 225 -12.09 -2.93 15.74
N GLU A 226 -11.55 -4.15 15.75
CA GLU A 226 -10.12 -4.42 15.57
C GLU A 226 -9.63 -3.98 14.19
N TYR A 227 -10.34 -4.37 13.12
CA TYR A 227 -10.02 -3.91 11.78
C TYR A 227 -10.07 -2.39 11.67
N MET A 228 -11.15 -1.77 12.18
CA MET A 228 -11.32 -0.32 12.13
C MET A 228 -10.22 0.42 12.90
N ALA A 229 -9.79 -0.09 14.04
CA ALA A 229 -8.68 0.48 14.80
C ALA A 229 -7.36 0.41 14.04
N GLN A 230 -7.08 -0.71 13.39
CA GLN A 230 -5.83 -0.93 12.68
C GLN A 230 -5.78 -0.21 11.32
N VAL A 231 -6.88 -0.16 10.58
CA VAL A 231 -6.92 0.54 9.28
C VAL A 231 -6.86 2.07 9.41
N THR A 232 -7.05 2.60 10.62
CA THR A 232 -6.87 4.03 10.97
C THR A 232 -5.64 4.28 11.84
N ALA A 233 -4.71 3.34 11.91
CA ALA A 233 -3.59 3.39 12.85
C ALA A 233 -2.45 4.33 12.44
N GLU A 234 -2.46 4.87 11.23
CA GLU A 234 -1.44 5.79 10.75
C GLU A 234 -2.03 7.10 10.24
N VAL A 235 -1.27 8.18 10.40
CA VAL A 235 -1.59 9.51 9.86
C VAL A 235 -0.40 10.04 9.06
N LYS A 236 -0.69 10.81 8.01
CA LYS A 236 0.33 11.42 7.17
C LYS A 236 0.81 12.73 7.80
N LYS A 237 2.08 12.80 8.21
CA LYS A 237 2.70 13.97 8.86
C LYS A 237 4.00 14.39 8.18
N ASP A 238 4.33 15.67 8.33
CA ASP A 238 5.65 16.17 8.00
C ASP A 238 6.61 15.80 9.15
N VAL A 239 7.63 15.02 8.84
CA VAL A 239 8.67 14.60 9.80
C VAL A 239 10.03 15.06 9.33
N VAL A 240 10.91 15.36 10.28
CA VAL A 240 12.32 15.69 9.97
C VAL A 240 13.08 14.38 9.77
N ASP A 241 13.61 14.18 8.60
CA ASP A 241 14.48 13.03 8.33
C ASP A 241 15.74 13.15 9.19
N LYS A 242 16.07 12.10 9.93
CA LYS A 242 17.17 12.11 10.90
C LYS A 242 18.53 12.29 10.25
N THR A 243 18.70 11.84 9.02
CA THR A 243 19.95 11.84 8.27
C THR A 243 20.13 13.13 7.47
N THR A 244 19.12 13.43 6.62
CA THR A 244 19.20 14.57 5.70
C THR A 244 18.77 15.89 6.32
N LYS A 245 18.13 15.85 7.51
CA LYS A 245 17.47 16.99 8.17
C LYS A 245 16.40 17.67 7.32
N ALA A 246 16.05 17.08 6.20
CA ALA A 246 14.97 17.55 5.35
C ALA A 246 13.60 17.19 5.97
N ILE A 247 12.60 18.01 5.70
CA ILE A 247 11.22 17.67 6.02
C ILE A 247 10.69 16.78 4.92
N VAL A 248 10.29 15.60 5.31
CA VAL A 248 9.68 14.60 4.44
C VAL A 248 8.29 14.26 4.96
N ARG A 249 7.35 14.09 4.05
CA ARG A 249 6.00 13.70 4.39
C ARG A 249 5.89 12.19 4.41
N ARG A 250 5.51 11.62 5.56
CA ARG A 250 5.45 10.17 5.76
C ARG A 250 4.22 9.81 6.57
N TYR A 251 3.74 8.56 6.40
CA TYR A 251 2.80 7.96 7.32
C TYR A 251 3.51 7.60 8.62
N VAL A 252 2.91 8.00 9.73
CA VAL A 252 3.44 7.81 11.09
C VAL A 252 2.38 7.07 11.89
N PRO A 253 2.74 5.97 12.56
CA PRO A 253 1.80 5.25 13.40
C PRO A 253 1.35 6.12 14.59
N ILE A 254 0.05 6.17 14.79
CA ILE A 254 -0.60 6.76 15.99
C ILE A 254 -1.10 5.67 16.94
N ARG A 255 -1.11 4.41 16.48
CA ARG A 255 -1.38 3.21 17.26
C ARG A 255 -0.29 2.17 16.98
N ARG A 256 -0.14 1.21 17.89
CA ARG A 256 0.87 0.17 17.77
C ARG A 256 0.57 -0.79 16.63
N ASP A 257 -0.68 -1.23 16.54
CA ASP A 257 -1.09 -2.27 15.60
C ASP A 257 -1.70 -1.61 14.36
N ASN A 258 -1.03 -1.76 13.21
CA ASN A 258 -1.38 -1.18 11.91
C ASN A 258 -1.51 -2.24 10.80
N HIS A 259 -1.60 -3.51 11.17
CA HIS A 259 -1.53 -4.65 10.24
C HIS A 259 -2.60 -4.62 9.14
N ALA A 260 -3.85 -4.19 9.48
CA ALA A 260 -4.89 -4.00 8.48
C ALA A 260 -4.52 -2.92 7.46
N TRP A 261 -3.89 -1.83 7.93
CA TRP A 261 -3.43 -0.75 7.06
C TRP A 261 -2.37 -1.23 6.06
N ASP A 262 -1.41 -2.02 6.52
CA ASP A 262 -0.34 -2.58 5.69
C ASP A 262 -0.90 -3.64 4.72
N CYS A 263 -1.79 -4.52 5.16
CA CYS A 263 -2.49 -5.46 4.29
C CYS A 263 -3.29 -4.74 3.19
N GLU A 264 -4.02 -3.68 3.52
CA GLU A 264 -4.79 -2.88 2.55
C GLU A 264 -3.87 -2.12 1.58
N ALA A 265 -2.73 -1.62 2.02
CA ALA A 265 -1.74 -1.02 1.13
C ALA A 265 -1.19 -2.05 0.13
N MET A 266 -0.93 -3.28 0.57
CA MET A 266 -0.54 -4.38 -0.32
C MET A 266 -1.65 -4.76 -1.32
N GLN A 267 -2.95 -4.62 -0.98
CA GLN A 267 -4.05 -4.79 -1.94
C GLN A 267 -3.96 -3.79 -3.08
N VAL A 268 -3.63 -2.53 -2.78
CA VAL A 268 -3.42 -1.48 -3.81
C VAL A 268 -2.23 -1.84 -4.72
N VAL A 269 -1.15 -2.37 -4.14
CA VAL A 269 0.01 -2.86 -4.92
C VAL A 269 -0.41 -4.00 -5.83
N ALA A 270 -1.12 -5.00 -5.31
CA ALA A 270 -1.61 -6.15 -6.06
C ALA A 270 -2.52 -5.73 -7.22
N ALA A 271 -3.48 -4.84 -6.97
CA ALA A 271 -4.39 -4.32 -7.98
C ALA A 271 -3.66 -3.51 -9.07
N SER A 272 -2.57 -2.81 -8.70
CA SER A 272 -1.74 -2.07 -9.66
C SER A 272 -0.83 -3.00 -10.49
N ILE A 273 -0.24 -4.04 -9.89
CA ILE A 273 0.55 -5.05 -10.61
C ILE A 273 -0.32 -5.78 -11.65
N THR A 274 -1.56 -6.08 -11.30
CA THR A 274 -2.53 -6.79 -12.15
C THR A 274 -3.31 -5.86 -13.09
N LYS A 275 -2.98 -4.56 -13.10
CA LYS A 275 -3.60 -3.52 -13.95
C LYS A 275 -5.10 -3.29 -13.72
N ILE A 276 -5.62 -3.68 -12.58
CA ILE A 276 -7.00 -3.32 -12.15
C ILE A 276 -7.04 -1.84 -11.78
N LEU A 277 -6.02 -1.36 -11.04
CA LEU A 277 -5.81 0.06 -10.81
C LEU A 277 -4.80 0.57 -11.82
N THR A 278 -5.23 1.44 -12.72
CA THR A 278 -4.34 2.16 -13.64
C THR A 278 -3.53 3.19 -12.86
N THR A 279 -2.22 3.24 -13.10
CA THR A 279 -1.39 4.31 -12.56
C THR A 279 -1.60 5.56 -13.41
N THR A 280 -2.15 6.62 -12.83
CA THR A 280 -2.23 7.95 -13.46
C THR A 280 -0.83 8.37 -13.93
N GLY A 281 -0.64 8.46 -15.25
CA GLY A 281 0.65 8.74 -15.91
C GLY A 281 0.99 7.77 -17.03
N GLU A 282 0.30 6.64 -17.13
CA GLU A 282 0.25 5.86 -18.37
C GLU A 282 -0.79 6.52 -19.28
N ALA A 283 -0.33 7.31 -20.26
CA ALA A 283 -1.17 7.68 -21.38
C ALA A 283 -1.72 6.37 -21.98
N ASP A 284 -3.03 6.30 -22.16
CA ASP A 284 -3.71 5.18 -22.78
C ASP A 284 -3.05 4.84 -24.13
N VAL A 285 -2.13 3.89 -24.09
CA VAL A 285 -1.80 3.16 -25.29
C VAL A 285 -2.90 2.11 -25.41
N ASN A 286 -3.90 2.42 -26.22
CA ASN A 286 -4.98 1.52 -26.60
C ASN A 286 -4.41 0.15 -26.93
N LEU A 287 -4.52 -0.79 -25.99
CA LEU A 287 -4.36 -2.19 -26.26
C LEU A 287 -5.75 -2.70 -26.72
N THR A 288 -6.07 -2.49 -27.99
CA THR A 288 -7.03 -3.34 -28.67
C THR A 288 -6.53 -4.78 -28.56
N PRO A 289 -7.30 -5.71 -28.05
CA PRO A 289 -6.96 -7.12 -28.11
C PRO A 289 -6.98 -7.52 -29.59
N SER A 290 -5.81 -7.89 -30.13
CA SER A 290 -5.78 -8.63 -31.39
C SER A 290 -6.43 -9.97 -31.13
N VAL A 291 -7.63 -10.13 -31.70
CA VAL A 291 -8.26 -11.42 -31.95
C VAL A 291 -7.48 -12.06 -33.09
N GLU A 292 -6.74 -13.12 -32.77
CA GLU A 292 -6.47 -14.27 -33.64
C GLU A 292 -6.31 -15.52 -32.80
#